data_0044d7f39875671de20f2b90ac99458f
#
_entry.id   0044d7f39875671de20f2b90ac99458f
#
_cell.length_a   1.000
_cell.length_b   1.000
_cell.length_c   1.000
_cell.angle_alpha   90.00
_cell.angle_beta   90.00
_cell.angle_gamma   90.00
#
_symmetry.space_group_name_H-M   'P 1'
#
loop_
_entity.id
_entity.type
_entity.pdbx_description
1 polymer ?
#
loop_
_entity_poly.entity_id
_entity_poly.type
_entity_poly.pdbx_seq_one_letter_code
_entity_poly.pdbx_strand_id
1 'polypeptide(L)'
;MNNPEFEEKIKDFWDKTVVKEYNKLAARGIISDKVDYYMLQTPPRYAPDLMIVGINPGGKVHSGNRWSWPKKDANLYTTDGGYWFNTVRRIFGYPNNEKLKSVLDNCVGSNVYFINTPSQRDIPAELKAASDLIVELINIVNPKHIIGFGDMPYRTLRKRDKKPERFGSILLTHGETQTGIPIARVYNPSKINEIHGRFTEERCRDWQAAIEWFMTL
;
A
#
# COMPACT_ATOMS: atom_id res chain seq x y z
N MET A 1 -18.88 6.02 -7.75
CA MET A 1 -19.15 7.01 -8.83
C MET A 1 -17.81 7.36 -9.45
N ASN A 2 -17.71 7.25 -10.78
CA ASN A 2 -16.54 7.74 -11.50
C ASN A 2 -16.53 9.27 -11.39
N ASN A 3 -15.43 9.81 -10.89
CA ASN A 3 -15.21 11.25 -10.83
C ASN A 3 -14.18 11.59 -11.93
N PRO A 4 -14.63 12.13 -13.08
CA PRO A 4 -13.73 12.42 -14.22
C PRO A 4 -12.56 13.34 -13.86
N GLU A 5 -12.80 14.32 -13.00
CA GLU A 5 -11.74 15.24 -12.53
C GLU A 5 -10.68 14.48 -11.72
N PHE A 6 -11.09 13.53 -10.91
CA PHE A 6 -10.17 12.68 -10.16
C PHE A 6 -9.35 11.75 -11.07
N GLU A 7 -10.00 11.14 -12.06
CA GLU A 7 -9.31 10.28 -13.03
C GLU A 7 -8.28 11.07 -13.84
N GLU A 8 -8.61 12.29 -14.24
CA GLU A 8 -7.68 13.19 -14.92
C GLU A 8 -6.49 13.56 -14.01
N LYS A 9 -6.74 13.95 -12.76
CA LYS A 9 -5.67 14.24 -11.77
C LYS A 9 -4.72 13.08 -11.57
N ILE A 10 -5.24 11.87 -11.42
CA ILE A 10 -4.42 10.66 -11.25
C ILE A 10 -3.60 10.40 -12.51
N LYS A 11 -4.20 10.52 -13.68
CA LYS A 11 -3.49 10.36 -14.95
C LYS A 11 -2.40 11.39 -15.14
N ASP A 12 -2.69 12.63 -14.85
CA ASP A 12 -1.73 13.74 -14.92
C ASP A 12 -0.56 13.53 -13.96
N PHE A 13 -0.84 13.14 -12.73
CA PHE A 13 0.20 12.80 -11.75
C PHE A 13 1.09 11.66 -12.25
N TRP A 14 0.50 10.62 -12.82
CA TRP A 14 1.25 9.53 -13.43
C TRP A 14 2.13 10.02 -14.57
N ASP A 15 1.55 10.63 -15.59
CA ASP A 15 2.25 10.99 -16.84
C ASP A 15 3.29 12.10 -16.60
N LYS A 16 2.93 13.12 -15.84
CA LYS A 16 3.73 14.36 -15.71
C LYS A 16 4.72 14.32 -14.54
N THR A 17 4.45 13.50 -13.52
CA THR A 17 5.28 13.44 -12.29
C THR A 17 6.00 12.11 -12.17
N VAL A 18 5.26 11.00 -12.04
CA VAL A 18 5.85 9.67 -11.76
C VAL A 18 6.73 9.21 -12.90
N VAL A 19 6.20 9.15 -14.11
CA VAL A 19 6.95 8.70 -15.31
C VAL A 19 8.18 9.57 -15.54
N LYS A 20 8.03 10.87 -15.39
CA LYS A 20 9.15 11.82 -15.57
C LYS A 20 10.27 11.59 -14.56
N GLU A 21 9.91 11.37 -13.28
CA GLU A 21 10.89 11.15 -12.23
C GLU A 21 11.65 9.81 -12.42
N TYR A 22 10.91 8.73 -12.71
CA TYR A 22 11.55 7.44 -12.96
C TYR A 22 12.41 7.44 -14.24
N ASN A 23 12.00 8.16 -15.29
CA ASN A 23 12.84 8.32 -16.48
C ASN A 23 14.15 9.07 -16.19
N LYS A 24 14.14 10.08 -15.30
CA LYS A 24 15.37 10.75 -14.85
C LYS A 24 16.30 9.78 -14.10
N LEU A 25 15.74 8.94 -13.23
CA LEU A 25 16.51 7.95 -12.49
C LEU A 25 17.12 6.89 -13.44
N ALA A 26 16.35 6.45 -14.44
CA ALA A 26 16.84 5.54 -15.47
C ALA A 26 17.95 6.16 -16.34
N ALA A 27 17.78 7.41 -16.77
CA ALA A 27 18.79 8.13 -17.55
C ALA A 27 20.12 8.33 -16.79
N ARG A 28 20.07 8.36 -15.45
CA ARG A 28 21.24 8.42 -14.57
C ARG A 28 21.82 7.04 -14.23
N GLY A 29 21.24 5.96 -14.73
CA GLY A 29 21.66 4.58 -14.43
C GLY A 29 21.36 4.13 -12.99
N ILE A 30 20.52 4.87 -12.24
CA ILE A 30 20.16 4.53 -10.86
C ILE A 30 19.20 3.35 -10.83
N ILE A 31 18.28 3.29 -11.77
CA ILE A 31 17.39 2.15 -12.02
C ILE A 31 17.59 1.67 -13.46
N SER A 32 17.31 0.38 -13.68
CA SER A 32 17.31 -0.15 -15.05
C SER A 32 16.16 0.47 -15.86
N ASP A 33 16.40 0.73 -17.13
CA ASP A 33 15.35 1.13 -18.09
C ASP A 33 14.32 0.02 -18.36
N LYS A 34 14.61 -1.20 -17.90
CA LYS A 34 13.73 -2.38 -18.00
C LYS A 34 12.95 -2.67 -16.72
N VAL A 35 13.10 -1.85 -15.67
CA VAL A 35 12.35 -2.02 -14.43
C VAL A 35 10.88 -1.68 -14.65
N ASP A 36 10.01 -2.59 -14.27
CA ASP A 36 8.58 -2.31 -14.20
C ASP A 36 8.26 -1.45 -12.99
N TYR A 37 7.28 -0.58 -13.10
CA TYR A 37 6.79 0.21 -11.99
C TYR A 37 5.27 0.32 -11.99
N TYR A 38 4.70 0.28 -10.78
CA TYR A 38 3.27 0.26 -10.53
C TYR A 38 2.92 1.30 -9.47
N MET A 39 2.07 2.22 -9.82
CA MET A 39 1.57 3.21 -8.86
C MET A 39 0.44 2.65 -8.00
N LEU A 40 -0.50 1.95 -8.61
CA LEU A 40 -1.68 1.40 -7.92
C LEU A 40 -1.80 -0.11 -8.11
N GLN A 41 -2.27 -0.81 -7.08
CA GLN A 41 -2.56 -2.25 -7.05
C GLN A 41 -4.08 -2.54 -7.14
N THR A 42 -4.87 -1.49 -7.22
CA THR A 42 -6.33 -1.53 -7.28
C THR A 42 -6.82 -0.47 -8.25
N PRO A 43 -8.08 -0.54 -8.71
CA PRO A 43 -8.69 0.57 -9.42
C PRO A 43 -8.61 1.87 -8.61
N PRO A 44 -8.36 3.02 -9.26
CA PRO A 44 -8.33 4.29 -8.57
C PRO A 44 -9.72 4.66 -8.02
N ARG A 45 -9.75 5.19 -6.79
CA ARG A 45 -10.97 5.67 -6.13
C ARG A 45 -10.67 6.97 -5.41
N TYR A 46 -11.57 7.92 -5.48
CA TYR A 46 -11.51 9.14 -4.70
C TYR A 46 -12.12 8.93 -3.31
N ALA A 47 -11.43 9.40 -2.28
CA ALA A 47 -11.84 9.33 -0.89
C ALA A 47 -12.29 7.91 -0.44
N PRO A 48 -11.50 6.85 -0.72
CA PRO A 48 -11.83 5.52 -0.23
C PRO A 48 -11.78 5.48 1.30
N ASP A 49 -12.52 4.57 1.89
CA ASP A 49 -12.46 4.38 3.36
C ASP A 49 -11.07 3.95 3.81
N LEU A 50 -10.34 3.21 2.95
CA LEU A 50 -9.01 2.72 3.25
C LEU A 50 -8.05 2.83 2.05
N MET A 51 -6.82 3.29 2.34
CA MET A 51 -5.67 3.10 1.46
C MET A 51 -4.66 2.17 2.12
N ILE A 52 -4.19 1.18 1.37
CA ILE A 52 -3.15 0.24 1.80
C ILE A 52 -1.84 0.64 1.14
N VAL A 53 -0.77 0.79 1.94
CA VAL A 53 0.54 1.19 1.43
C VAL A 53 1.58 0.14 1.80
N GLY A 54 2.15 -0.50 0.79
CA GLY A 54 3.31 -1.39 0.90
C GLY A 54 4.63 -0.63 0.75
N ILE A 55 5.75 -1.36 0.73
CA ILE A 55 7.08 -0.78 0.53
C ILE A 55 7.31 -0.55 -0.96
N ASN A 56 7.23 -1.62 -1.75
CA ASN A 56 7.40 -1.64 -3.20
C ASN A 56 6.66 -2.85 -3.78
N PRO A 57 6.28 -2.84 -5.04
CA PRO A 57 5.80 -4.03 -5.72
C PRO A 57 6.88 -5.11 -5.67
N GLY A 58 6.58 -6.25 -5.06
CA GLY A 58 7.47 -7.41 -5.01
C GLY A 58 7.45 -8.19 -6.33
N GLY A 59 8.50 -8.98 -6.58
CA GLY A 59 8.55 -9.90 -7.69
C GLY A 59 9.83 -9.81 -8.51
N LYS A 60 9.93 -10.63 -9.55
CA LYS A 60 11.05 -10.58 -10.48
C LYS A 60 10.95 -9.31 -11.34
N VAL A 61 12.09 -8.68 -11.60
CA VAL A 61 12.18 -7.65 -12.63
C VAL A 61 11.71 -8.27 -13.93
N HIS A 62 10.58 -7.83 -14.47
CA HIS A 62 10.08 -8.30 -15.74
C HIS A 62 10.66 -7.47 -16.86
N SER A 63 10.98 -8.13 -17.95
CA SER A 63 11.59 -7.53 -19.11
C SER A 63 10.59 -6.68 -19.89
N GLY A 64 10.54 -5.39 -19.64
CA GLY A 64 10.16 -4.44 -20.67
C GLY A 64 8.74 -3.96 -20.76
N ASN A 65 7.86 -4.27 -19.83
CA ASN A 65 6.60 -3.55 -19.70
C ASN A 65 6.73 -2.45 -18.64
N ARG A 66 7.15 -1.29 -19.06
CA ARG A 66 7.01 -0.07 -18.25
C ARG A 66 5.53 0.17 -18.04
N TRP A 67 5.03 -0.28 -16.92
CA TRP A 67 3.60 -0.29 -16.70
C TRP A 67 3.20 0.59 -15.57
N SER A 68 2.39 1.11 -15.76
CA SER A 68 1.57 2.13 -15.61
C SER A 68 0.43 2.03 -14.62
N TRP A 69 -0.63 1.76 -15.03
CA TRP A 69 -1.88 1.71 -14.29
C TRP A 69 -2.19 0.31 -13.81
N PRO A 70 -3.00 0.16 -12.75
CA PRO A 70 -3.63 -1.12 -12.50
C PRO A 70 -4.42 -1.52 -13.74
N LYS A 71 -4.44 -2.81 -14.04
CA LYS A 71 -5.42 -3.37 -14.95
C LYS A 71 -6.77 -2.85 -14.49
N LYS A 72 -7.47 -2.12 -15.34
CA LYS A 72 -8.61 -1.26 -15.00
C LYS A 72 -9.66 -1.86 -14.07
N ASP A 73 -9.71 -3.18 -13.94
CA ASP A 73 -10.82 -3.90 -13.31
C ASP A 73 -10.40 -4.87 -12.21
N ALA A 74 -9.11 -4.93 -11.82
CA ALA A 74 -8.65 -5.91 -10.85
C ALA A 74 -8.18 -5.27 -9.54
N ASN A 75 -8.90 -5.50 -8.46
CA ASN A 75 -8.39 -5.30 -7.12
C ASN A 75 -7.51 -6.49 -6.74
N LEU A 76 -6.18 -6.33 -6.77
CA LEU A 76 -5.23 -7.41 -6.50
C LEU A 76 -5.39 -7.99 -5.08
N TYR A 77 -5.88 -7.22 -4.13
CA TYR A 77 -6.14 -7.73 -2.77
C TYR A 77 -7.20 -8.82 -2.73
N THR A 78 -8.14 -8.81 -3.66
CA THR A 78 -9.24 -9.77 -3.70
C THR A 78 -9.13 -10.80 -4.82
N THR A 79 -8.34 -10.54 -5.86
CA THR A 79 -8.26 -11.39 -7.06
C THR A 79 -6.94 -12.14 -7.22
N ASP A 80 -5.81 -11.60 -6.71
CA ASP A 80 -4.50 -12.24 -6.86
C ASP A 80 -4.35 -13.42 -5.89
N GLY A 81 -3.81 -14.56 -6.37
CA GLY A 81 -3.55 -15.77 -5.60
C GLY A 81 -2.20 -15.75 -4.85
N GLY A 82 -1.41 -14.69 -4.97
CA GLY A 82 -0.09 -14.59 -4.36
C GLY A 82 -0.14 -14.65 -2.82
N TYR A 83 0.92 -15.20 -2.24
CA TYR A 83 1.05 -15.38 -0.79
C TYR A 83 0.76 -14.10 0.01
N TRP A 84 1.29 -12.96 -0.46
CA TRP A 84 1.12 -11.68 0.21
C TRP A 84 -0.35 -11.26 0.26
N PHE A 85 -1.06 -11.34 -0.87
CA PHE A 85 -2.47 -10.99 -0.95
C PHE A 85 -3.36 -11.95 -0.17
N ASN A 86 -3.04 -13.25 -0.17
CA ASN A 86 -3.71 -14.25 0.67
C ASN A 86 -3.61 -13.90 2.16
N THR A 87 -2.43 -13.48 2.60
CA THR A 87 -2.23 -13.07 4.01
C THR A 87 -3.00 -11.79 4.33
N VAL A 88 -3.05 -10.83 3.42
CA VAL A 88 -3.89 -9.63 3.61
C VAL A 88 -5.36 -10.02 3.75
N ARG A 89 -5.88 -10.90 2.88
CA ARG A 89 -7.26 -11.41 3.01
C ARG A 89 -7.53 -12.04 4.37
N ARG A 90 -6.61 -12.86 4.89
CA ARG A 90 -6.76 -13.48 6.22
C ARG A 90 -6.82 -12.42 7.34
N ILE A 91 -5.98 -11.39 7.28
CA ILE A 91 -5.97 -10.28 8.25
C ILE A 91 -7.30 -9.53 8.22
N PHE A 92 -7.92 -9.38 7.06
CA PHE A 92 -9.22 -8.74 6.88
C PHE A 92 -10.41 -9.71 7.08
N GLY A 93 -10.16 -10.98 7.36
CA GLY A 93 -11.22 -11.99 7.50
C GLY A 93 -12.01 -12.25 6.21
N TYR A 94 -11.44 -11.93 5.05
CA TYR A 94 -12.08 -12.10 3.75
C TYR A 94 -12.24 -13.57 3.38
N PRO A 95 -13.38 -14.04 2.83
CA PRO A 95 -14.58 -13.25 2.51
C PRO A 95 -15.63 -13.17 3.62
N ASN A 96 -15.38 -13.73 4.80
CA ASN A 96 -16.39 -14.03 5.82
C ASN A 96 -16.73 -12.83 6.73
N ASN A 97 -15.80 -11.88 6.90
CA ASN A 97 -16.06 -10.65 7.64
C ASN A 97 -16.64 -9.60 6.69
N GLU A 98 -17.97 -9.51 6.61
CA GLU A 98 -18.68 -8.65 5.65
C GLU A 98 -18.25 -7.17 5.74
N LYS A 99 -18.01 -6.67 6.97
CA LYS A 99 -17.59 -5.28 7.17
C LYS A 99 -16.21 -5.02 6.56
N LEU A 100 -15.21 -5.81 6.93
CA LEU A 100 -13.85 -5.66 6.41
C LEU A 100 -13.71 -6.11 4.95
N LYS A 101 -14.56 -7.05 4.51
CA LYS A 101 -14.67 -7.42 3.10
C LYS A 101 -15.02 -6.21 2.25
N SER A 102 -16.08 -5.48 2.62
CA SER A 102 -16.48 -4.26 1.88
C SER A 102 -15.37 -3.21 1.84
N VAL A 103 -14.64 -3.04 2.96
CA VAL A 103 -13.48 -2.13 3.02
C VAL A 103 -12.38 -2.59 2.04
N LEU A 104 -12.04 -3.88 2.04
CA LEU A 104 -11.00 -4.43 1.17
C LEU A 104 -11.38 -4.39 -0.32
N ASP A 105 -12.65 -4.69 -0.64
CA ASP A 105 -13.18 -4.64 -2.02
C ASP A 105 -13.09 -3.21 -2.60
N ASN A 106 -13.17 -2.20 -1.75
CA ASN A 106 -13.21 -0.78 -2.13
C ASN A 106 -11.94 0.00 -1.78
N CYS A 107 -10.90 -0.64 -1.26
CA CYS A 107 -9.66 0.04 -0.90
C CYS A 107 -8.89 0.52 -2.14
N VAL A 108 -7.98 1.46 -1.91
CA VAL A 108 -6.90 1.80 -2.86
C VAL A 108 -5.59 1.25 -2.34
N GLY A 109 -4.86 0.53 -3.18
CA GLY A 109 -3.56 -0.05 -2.86
C GLY A 109 -2.43 0.62 -3.61
N SER A 110 -1.33 0.92 -2.91
CA SER A 110 -0.12 1.49 -3.47
C SER A 110 1.13 1.07 -2.69
N ASN A 111 2.26 1.66 -3.04
CA ASN A 111 3.53 1.43 -2.37
C ASN A 111 4.27 2.76 -2.17
N VAL A 112 5.22 2.80 -1.21
CA VAL A 112 6.10 3.97 -1.05
C VAL A 112 6.95 4.18 -2.29
N TYR A 113 7.49 3.09 -2.83
CA TYR A 113 8.23 3.09 -4.10
C TYR A 113 7.45 2.33 -5.14
N PHE A 114 7.29 2.92 -6.32
CA PHE A 114 6.48 2.33 -7.38
C PHE A 114 7.27 1.35 -8.27
N ILE A 115 8.55 1.13 -7.99
CA ILE A 115 9.39 0.20 -8.76
C ILE A 115 9.27 -1.23 -8.26
N ASN A 116 9.31 -2.16 -9.19
CA ASN A 116 9.37 -3.58 -8.90
C ASN A 116 10.81 -4.00 -8.60
N THR A 117 11.06 -4.48 -7.37
CA THR A 117 12.34 -5.08 -6.99
C THR A 117 12.14 -6.42 -6.28
N PRO A 118 13.07 -7.39 -6.46
CA PRO A 118 12.97 -8.69 -5.80
C PRO A 118 12.96 -8.58 -4.27
N SER A 119 13.65 -7.60 -3.73
CA SER A 119 13.80 -7.37 -2.29
C SER A 119 13.80 -5.87 -1.98
N GLN A 120 13.37 -5.53 -0.78
CA GLN A 120 13.50 -4.15 -0.26
C GLN A 120 14.96 -3.65 -0.26
N ARG A 121 15.94 -4.57 -0.13
CA ARG A 121 17.37 -4.21 -0.14
C ARG A 121 17.86 -3.76 -1.51
N ASP A 122 17.14 -4.15 -2.56
CA ASP A 122 17.47 -3.81 -3.95
C ASP A 122 16.91 -2.43 -4.36
N ILE A 123 16.22 -1.74 -3.45
CA ILE A 123 15.73 -0.38 -3.68
C ILE A 123 16.91 0.58 -3.58
N PRO A 124 17.27 1.30 -4.66
CA PRO A 124 18.36 2.26 -4.65
C PRO A 124 18.17 3.36 -3.58
N ALA A 125 19.27 3.77 -2.98
CA ALA A 125 19.25 4.82 -1.93
C ALA A 125 18.70 6.16 -2.45
N GLU A 126 18.95 6.46 -3.71
CA GLU A 126 18.50 7.67 -4.40
C GLU A 126 16.97 7.74 -4.54
N LEU A 127 16.30 6.58 -4.55
CA LEU A 127 14.84 6.52 -4.54
C LEU A 127 14.21 6.98 -3.22
N LYS A 128 14.99 7.14 -2.16
CA LYS A 128 14.47 7.71 -0.91
C LYS A 128 13.90 9.12 -1.11
N ALA A 129 14.47 9.89 -2.03
CA ALA A 129 13.93 11.19 -2.41
C ALA A 129 12.57 11.08 -3.16
N ALA A 130 12.32 9.94 -3.83
CA ALA A 130 11.05 9.70 -4.51
C ALA A 130 9.91 9.24 -3.56
N SER A 131 10.20 9.11 -2.26
CA SER A 131 9.16 8.81 -1.26
C SER A 131 8.10 9.92 -1.14
N ASP A 132 8.38 11.13 -1.61
CA ASP A 132 7.41 12.22 -1.64
C ASP A 132 6.29 11.96 -2.65
N LEU A 133 6.53 11.13 -3.67
CA LEU A 133 5.51 10.76 -4.65
C LEU A 133 4.31 10.04 -4.01
N ILE A 134 4.54 9.20 -3.00
CA ILE A 134 3.41 8.55 -2.30
C ILE A 134 2.60 9.55 -1.48
N VAL A 135 3.24 10.57 -0.93
CA VAL A 135 2.54 11.62 -0.18
C VAL A 135 1.65 12.43 -1.12
N GLU A 136 2.15 12.79 -2.31
CA GLU A 136 1.36 13.47 -3.33
C GLU A 136 0.19 12.60 -3.81
N LEU A 137 0.42 11.31 -4.07
CA LEU A 137 -0.64 10.37 -4.41
C LEU A 137 -1.71 10.29 -3.33
N ILE A 138 -1.33 10.23 -2.04
CA ILE A 138 -2.27 10.23 -0.92
C ILE A 138 -3.12 11.49 -0.91
N ASN A 139 -2.54 12.65 -1.17
CA ASN A 139 -3.28 13.91 -1.25
C ASN A 139 -4.29 13.92 -2.41
N ILE A 140 -3.96 13.30 -3.54
CA ILE A 140 -4.86 13.17 -4.69
C ILE A 140 -6.00 12.18 -4.39
N VAL A 141 -5.66 11.01 -3.83
CA VAL A 141 -6.62 9.94 -3.47
C VAL A 141 -7.51 10.37 -2.31
N ASN A 142 -6.97 11.12 -1.35
CA ASN A 142 -7.64 11.62 -0.14
C ASN A 142 -8.36 10.53 0.67
N PRO A 143 -7.68 9.44 1.08
CA PRO A 143 -8.30 8.35 1.81
C PRO A 143 -8.72 8.78 3.22
N LYS A 144 -9.73 8.11 3.80
CA LYS A 144 -10.13 8.36 5.20
C LYS A 144 -9.16 7.74 6.19
N HIS A 145 -8.58 6.57 5.87
CA HIS A 145 -7.62 5.85 6.70
C HIS A 145 -6.50 5.27 5.84
N ILE A 146 -5.32 5.06 6.46
CA ILE A 146 -4.18 4.42 5.82
C ILE A 146 -3.70 3.24 6.66
N ILE A 147 -3.43 2.09 6.02
CA ILE A 147 -2.69 0.99 6.62
C ILE A 147 -1.34 0.86 5.91
N GLY A 148 -0.26 1.05 6.66
CA GLY A 148 1.11 0.78 6.23
C GLY A 148 1.54 -0.65 6.56
N PHE A 149 1.84 -1.46 5.55
CA PHE A 149 2.37 -2.80 5.76
C PHE A 149 3.90 -2.77 5.95
N GLY A 150 4.32 -2.86 7.19
CA GLY A 150 5.70 -2.79 7.64
C GLY A 150 6.08 -1.45 8.27
N ASP A 151 7.29 -1.39 8.81
CA ASP A 151 7.79 -0.19 9.49
C ASP A 151 8.01 0.98 8.53
N MET A 152 8.52 0.69 7.34
CA MET A 152 8.94 1.75 6.44
C MET A 152 7.76 2.57 5.89
N PRO A 153 6.67 1.99 5.36
CA PRO A 153 5.51 2.78 4.96
C PRO A 153 4.93 3.61 6.11
N TYR A 154 4.82 3.01 7.29
CA TYR A 154 4.34 3.73 8.47
C TYR A 154 5.22 4.92 8.83
N ARG A 155 6.55 4.73 8.93
CA ARG A 155 7.50 5.79 9.29
C ARG A 155 7.59 6.89 8.24
N THR A 156 7.45 6.54 6.96
CA THR A 156 7.48 7.51 5.85
C THR A 156 6.27 8.45 5.92
N LEU A 157 5.10 7.93 6.25
CA LEU A 157 3.84 8.67 6.15
C LEU A 157 3.39 9.33 7.45
N ARG A 158 3.75 8.74 8.60
CA ARG A 158 3.30 9.26 9.89
C ARG A 158 4.04 10.54 10.27
N LYS A 159 3.32 11.49 10.84
CA LYS A 159 3.89 12.67 11.50
C LYS A 159 3.87 12.55 13.01
N ARG A 160 2.78 12.02 13.56
CA ARG A 160 2.58 11.89 15.01
C ARG A 160 2.16 10.46 15.35
N ASP A 161 2.80 9.89 16.37
CA ASP A 161 2.33 8.65 16.99
C ASP A 161 1.23 8.95 18.00
N LYS A 162 0.27 8.03 18.11
CA LYS A 162 -0.72 7.98 19.18
C LYS A 162 -0.34 6.86 20.15
N LYS A 163 -1.00 6.82 21.31
CA LYS A 163 -0.83 5.71 22.26
C LYS A 163 -1.25 4.40 21.58
N PRO A 164 -0.37 3.38 21.59
CA PRO A 164 -0.75 2.09 21.00
C PRO A 164 -1.93 1.45 21.72
N GLU A 165 -2.79 0.77 20.97
CA GLU A 165 -3.95 0.05 21.50
C GLU A 165 -3.75 -1.47 21.41
N ARG A 166 -4.29 -2.22 22.38
CA ARG A 166 -4.13 -3.66 22.49
C ARG A 166 -5.39 -4.40 22.09
N PHE A 167 -5.22 -5.39 21.20
CA PHE A 167 -6.26 -6.30 20.73
C PHE A 167 -5.73 -7.73 20.84
N GLY A 168 -6.12 -8.44 21.89
CA GLY A 168 -5.59 -9.77 22.18
C GLY A 168 -4.05 -9.78 22.22
N SER A 169 -3.43 -10.54 21.34
CA SER A 169 -1.97 -10.64 21.19
C SER A 169 -1.36 -9.47 20.39
N ILE A 170 -2.16 -8.60 19.78
CA ILE A 170 -1.71 -7.50 18.93
C ILE A 170 -1.61 -6.20 19.74
N LEU A 171 -0.49 -5.51 19.57
CA LEU A 171 -0.32 -4.12 19.96
C LEU A 171 -0.32 -3.28 18.68
N LEU A 172 -1.46 -2.62 18.40
CA LEU A 172 -1.61 -1.78 17.22
C LEU A 172 -0.86 -0.46 17.43
N THR A 173 0.15 -0.23 16.62
CA THR A 173 0.81 1.08 16.52
C THR A 173 0.05 1.90 15.48
N HIS A 174 -0.39 3.09 15.88
CA HIS A 174 -1.10 3.99 15.01
C HIS A 174 -0.73 5.46 15.26
N GLY A 175 -1.17 6.34 14.39
CA GLY A 175 -0.84 7.76 14.44
C GLY A 175 -1.60 8.56 13.40
N GLU A 176 -1.04 9.69 13.01
CA GLU A 176 -1.59 10.58 12.00
C GLU A 176 -0.51 10.99 11.00
N THR A 177 -0.91 11.14 9.74
CA THR A 177 -0.08 11.72 8.67
C THR A 177 0.07 13.23 8.86
N GLN A 178 0.83 13.87 7.97
CA GLN A 178 0.98 15.33 7.94
C GLN A 178 -0.36 16.06 7.72
N THR A 179 -1.27 15.45 6.98
CA THR A 179 -2.60 16.00 6.67
C THR A 179 -3.69 15.57 7.66
N GLY A 180 -3.31 14.90 8.76
CA GLY A 180 -4.23 14.48 9.81
C GLY A 180 -4.97 13.16 9.51
N ILE A 181 -4.65 12.48 8.41
CA ILE A 181 -5.28 11.18 8.09
C ILE A 181 -4.78 10.13 9.09
N PRO A 182 -5.68 9.36 9.75
CA PRO A 182 -5.29 8.23 10.59
C PRO A 182 -4.45 7.20 9.82
N ILE A 183 -3.34 6.76 10.42
CA ILE A 183 -2.48 5.72 9.87
C ILE A 183 -2.17 4.65 10.91
N ALA A 184 -2.30 3.38 10.54
CA ALA A 184 -1.91 2.24 11.37
C ALA A 184 -0.80 1.42 10.72
N ARG A 185 0.02 0.77 11.56
CA ARG A 185 1.04 -0.17 11.13
C ARG A 185 0.58 -1.59 11.31
N VAL A 186 0.59 -2.35 10.21
CA VAL A 186 0.44 -3.81 10.20
C VAL A 186 1.78 -4.43 9.81
N TYR A 187 2.12 -5.61 10.34
CA TYR A 187 3.33 -6.31 9.92
C TYR A 187 3.29 -6.64 8.43
N ASN A 188 4.47 -6.56 7.77
CA ASN A 188 4.57 -6.93 6.37
C ASN A 188 4.20 -8.42 6.19
N PRO A 189 3.21 -8.76 5.37
CA PRO A 189 2.82 -10.13 5.07
C PRO A 189 3.88 -10.83 4.21
N SER A 190 4.90 -11.40 4.84
CA SER A 190 5.91 -12.20 4.18
C SER A 190 5.94 -13.61 4.77
N LYS A 191 6.44 -14.59 4.02
CA LYS A 191 6.59 -15.99 4.50
C LYS A 191 7.35 -16.07 5.81
N ILE A 192 8.37 -15.23 6.00
CA ILE A 192 9.15 -15.20 7.22
C ILE A 192 8.30 -14.80 8.45
N ASN A 193 7.33 -13.91 8.25
CA ASN A 193 6.42 -13.51 9.31
C ASN A 193 5.42 -14.62 9.68
N GLU A 194 5.04 -15.45 8.72
CA GLU A 194 4.21 -16.64 9.00
C GLU A 194 4.99 -17.70 9.78
N ILE A 195 6.22 -18.02 9.36
CA ILE A 195 7.11 -18.93 10.06
C ILE A 195 7.30 -18.50 11.52
N HIS A 196 7.36 -17.20 11.79
CA HIS A 196 7.46 -16.65 13.14
C HIS A 196 6.09 -16.51 13.85
N GLY A 197 5.02 -17.10 13.33
CA GLY A 197 3.70 -17.11 13.96
C GLY A 197 2.99 -15.75 14.00
N ARG A 198 3.37 -14.79 13.15
CA ARG A 198 2.77 -13.45 13.14
C ARG A 198 1.39 -13.38 12.49
N PHE A 199 1.01 -14.42 11.74
CA PHE A 199 -0.25 -14.51 11.02
C PHE A 199 -0.96 -15.85 11.21
N THR A 200 -0.92 -16.41 12.44
CA THR A 200 -1.76 -17.55 12.83
C THR A 200 -3.24 -17.15 12.75
N GLU A 201 -4.15 -18.11 12.70
CA GLU A 201 -5.59 -17.80 12.65
C GLU A 201 -6.07 -16.99 13.84
N GLU A 202 -5.60 -17.31 15.06
CA GLU A 202 -5.90 -16.56 16.27
C GLU A 202 -5.45 -15.10 16.12
N ARG A 203 -4.19 -14.87 15.71
CA ARG A 203 -3.67 -13.52 15.52
C ARG A 203 -4.31 -12.78 14.37
N CYS A 204 -4.80 -13.49 13.35
CA CYS A 204 -5.59 -12.86 12.29
C CYS A 204 -6.93 -12.34 12.82
N ARG A 205 -7.58 -13.04 13.77
CA ARG A 205 -8.78 -12.53 14.45
C ARG A 205 -8.48 -11.29 15.29
N ASP A 206 -7.36 -11.29 16.01
CA ASP A 206 -6.93 -10.10 16.75
C ASP A 206 -6.67 -8.91 15.80
N TRP A 207 -6.06 -9.17 14.62
CA TRP A 207 -5.88 -8.15 13.60
C TRP A 207 -7.21 -7.64 13.04
N GLN A 208 -8.21 -8.49 12.82
CA GLN A 208 -9.54 -8.05 12.38
C GLN A 208 -10.14 -7.08 13.39
N ALA A 209 -10.13 -7.43 14.68
CA ALA A 209 -10.62 -6.56 15.73
C ALA A 209 -9.86 -5.21 15.77
N ALA A 210 -8.53 -5.25 15.62
CA ALA A 210 -7.71 -4.05 15.59
C ALA A 210 -8.01 -3.15 14.39
N ILE A 211 -8.21 -3.73 13.21
CA ILE A 211 -8.55 -2.99 11.99
C ILE A 211 -9.97 -2.43 12.08
N GLU A 212 -10.93 -3.21 12.56
CA GLU A 212 -12.30 -2.72 12.76
C GLU A 212 -12.35 -1.50 13.68
N TRP A 213 -11.63 -1.56 14.79
CA TRP A 213 -11.50 -0.40 15.67
C TRP A 213 -10.83 0.79 14.98
N PHE A 214 -9.70 0.54 14.30
CA PHE A 214 -8.98 1.59 13.59
C PHE A 214 -9.85 2.32 12.56
N MET A 215 -10.73 1.60 11.88
CA MET A 215 -11.67 2.16 10.90
C MET A 215 -12.79 3.01 11.55
N THR A 216 -12.82 3.13 12.88
CA THR A 216 -13.76 4.02 13.59
C THR A 216 -13.16 5.38 13.98
N LEU A 217 -11.86 5.55 13.78
CA LEU A 217 -11.16 6.81 14.07
C LEU A 217 -11.42 7.84 12.96
#